data_494cfc88341b2ff6c9625a184e1d612d
#
_entry.id   494cfc88341b2ff6c9625a184e1d612d
#
_cell.length_a   1.000
_cell.length_b   1.000
_cell.length_c   1.000
_cell.angle_alpha   90.00
_cell.angle_beta   90.00
_cell.angle_gamma   90.00
#
_symmetry.space_group_name_H-M   'P 1'
#
loop_
_entity.id
_entity.type
_entity.pdbx_description
1 polymer ?
#
loop_
_entity_poly.entity_id
_entity_poly.type
_entity_poly.pdbx_seq_one_letter_code
_entity_poly.pdbx_strand_id
1 'polypeptide(L)'
;GLFAVEKNKDAFATLKYNLIDSRDHFNWPTWLEKDCIDINDLIVEHRQELEKLRGTVELVVGGPPCQGFSMAGKRKGTDIRNRLYNAYIEFVKLVQPKMLFFENVHGFTVAFKRKYKGKEIKGIPYSEKLIKALKKLGYDVAFKELIMSDYGVPQNRKRFILFAIRNGNAKDFFERLEKNKENFLKQKELYLKVNVSEAIGDLLQEYGEVQSQ
;
A
#
# COMPACT_ATOMS: atom_id res chain seq x y z
N GLY A 1 1.61 15.70 -4.55
CA GLY A 1 2.57 14.83 -3.88
C GLY A 1 3.97 15.40 -3.84
N LEU A 2 4.88 14.83 -3.06
CA LEU A 2 6.31 15.21 -3.09
C LEU A 2 7.06 14.36 -4.11
N PHE A 3 7.06 13.06 -3.96
CA PHE A 3 7.69 12.10 -4.87
C PHE A 3 7.08 10.71 -4.69
N ALA A 4 7.43 9.80 -5.59
CA ALA A 4 7.09 8.39 -5.51
C ALA A 4 8.35 7.53 -5.57
N VAL A 5 8.30 6.34 -4.96
CA VAL A 5 9.38 5.36 -4.94
C VAL A 5 8.89 4.09 -5.63
N GLU A 6 9.47 3.78 -6.77
CA GLU A 6 9.19 2.58 -7.56
C GLU A 6 10.51 2.12 -8.20
N LYS A 7 10.86 0.85 -8.04
CA LYS A 7 12.11 0.32 -8.57
C LYS A 7 11.99 -0.33 -9.95
N ASN A 8 10.77 -0.72 -10.32
CA ASN A 8 10.52 -1.30 -11.63
C ASN A 8 10.46 -0.18 -12.67
N LYS A 9 11.32 -0.27 -13.68
CA LYS A 9 11.48 0.75 -14.72
C LYS A 9 10.18 0.99 -15.50
N ASP A 10 9.47 -0.06 -15.88
CA ASP A 10 8.25 0.06 -16.68
C ASP A 10 7.09 0.63 -15.86
N ALA A 11 6.98 0.21 -14.58
CA ALA A 11 6.00 0.76 -13.67
C ALA A 11 6.29 2.25 -13.38
N PHE A 12 7.56 2.63 -13.19
CA PHE A 12 7.93 4.03 -13.03
C PHE A 12 7.68 4.84 -14.29
N ALA A 13 7.96 4.30 -15.48
CA ALA A 13 7.66 4.98 -16.75
C ALA A 13 6.16 5.29 -16.89
N THR A 14 5.29 4.34 -16.52
CA THR A 14 3.83 4.54 -16.49
C THR A 14 3.43 5.63 -15.48
N LEU A 15 4.00 5.60 -14.28
CA LEU A 15 3.78 6.63 -13.27
C LEU A 15 4.24 8.01 -13.76
N LYS A 16 5.44 8.08 -14.34
CA LYS A 16 6.03 9.31 -14.85
C LYS A 16 5.15 9.92 -15.93
N TYR A 17 4.76 9.13 -16.93
CA TYR A 17 3.89 9.61 -18.01
C TYR A 17 2.57 10.19 -17.47
N ASN A 18 1.89 9.46 -16.57
CA ASN A 18 0.56 9.84 -16.12
C ASN A 18 0.54 10.95 -15.05
N LEU A 19 1.54 11.01 -14.16
CA LEU A 19 1.49 11.85 -12.96
C LEU A 19 2.56 12.94 -12.92
N ILE A 20 3.64 12.81 -13.70
CA ILE A 20 4.71 13.81 -13.73
C ILE A 20 4.63 14.62 -15.02
N ASP A 21 4.62 13.94 -16.18
CA ASP A 21 4.72 14.60 -17.48
C ASP A 21 3.36 15.13 -17.96
N SER A 22 2.27 14.38 -17.76
CA SER A 22 0.90 14.74 -18.21
C SER A 22 0.10 15.54 -17.19
N ARG A 23 0.49 15.47 -15.92
CA ARG A 23 -0.19 16.18 -14.82
C ARG A 23 0.86 16.70 -13.85
N ASP A 24 0.73 17.92 -13.39
CA ASP A 24 1.58 18.50 -12.34
C ASP A 24 1.15 17.99 -10.95
N HIS A 25 1.22 16.66 -10.76
CA HIS A 25 0.79 16.02 -9.53
C HIS A 25 1.83 16.12 -8.40
N PHE A 26 3.12 16.20 -8.77
CA PHE A 26 4.21 16.18 -7.80
C PHE A 26 4.99 17.50 -7.79
N ASN A 27 5.17 18.06 -6.61
CA ASN A 27 6.22 19.04 -6.35
C ASN A 27 7.55 18.30 -6.11
N TRP A 28 8.10 17.72 -7.20
CA TRP A 28 9.23 16.81 -7.13
C TRP A 28 10.49 17.52 -6.65
N PRO A 29 11.16 17.02 -5.59
CA PRO A 29 12.32 17.69 -5.02
C PRO A 29 13.52 17.63 -5.97
N THR A 30 14.28 18.71 -6.03
CA THR A 30 15.43 18.86 -6.94
C THR A 30 16.59 17.92 -6.62
N TRP A 31 16.65 17.39 -5.40
CA TRP A 31 17.68 16.46 -4.96
C TRP A 31 17.42 15.01 -5.39
N LEU A 32 16.23 14.69 -5.88
CA LEU A 32 15.85 13.32 -6.32
C LEU A 32 15.59 13.31 -7.83
N GLU A 33 16.28 12.44 -8.55
CA GLU A 33 16.02 12.23 -9.97
C GLU A 33 14.61 11.70 -10.21
N LYS A 34 14.00 12.10 -11.33
CA LYS A 34 12.68 11.62 -11.77
C LYS A 34 12.84 10.30 -12.50
N ASP A 35 13.38 9.30 -11.79
CA ASP A 35 13.62 7.95 -12.32
C ASP A 35 13.27 6.88 -11.27
N CYS A 36 13.30 5.62 -11.71
CA CYS A 36 13.05 4.48 -10.83
C CYS A 36 14.19 4.34 -9.81
N ILE A 37 13.83 4.07 -8.54
CA ILE A 37 14.79 3.88 -7.46
C ILE A 37 14.30 2.81 -6.49
N ASP A 38 15.21 1.94 -6.02
CA ASP A 38 14.92 1.03 -4.91
C ASP A 38 14.89 1.82 -3.59
N ILE A 39 13.96 1.51 -2.71
CA ILE A 39 13.83 2.20 -1.42
C ILE A 39 15.10 2.10 -0.56
N ASN A 40 15.86 1.02 -0.68
CA ASN A 40 17.13 0.88 0.06
C ASN A 40 18.18 1.86 -0.47
N ASP A 41 18.26 2.02 -1.80
CA ASP A 41 19.18 2.95 -2.44
C ASP A 41 18.79 4.39 -2.10
N LEU A 42 17.51 4.73 -2.17
CA LEU A 42 16.98 6.02 -1.72
C LEU A 42 17.40 6.35 -0.27
N ILE A 43 17.25 5.38 0.65
CA ILE A 43 17.60 5.58 2.06
C ILE A 43 19.12 5.80 2.24
N VAL A 44 19.95 5.11 1.46
CA VAL A 44 21.42 5.21 1.55
C VAL A 44 21.91 6.51 0.92
N GLU A 45 21.48 6.79 -0.31
CA GLU A 45 22.00 7.89 -1.12
C GLU A 45 21.45 9.26 -0.69
N HIS A 46 20.18 9.29 -0.20
CA HIS A 46 19.48 10.53 0.14
C HIS A 46 19.06 10.63 1.62
N ARG A 47 19.85 10.01 2.50
CA ARG A 47 19.51 9.94 3.93
C ARG A 47 19.32 11.33 4.56
N GLN A 48 20.21 12.26 4.28
CA GLN A 48 20.18 13.60 4.87
C GLN A 48 18.95 14.39 4.39
N GLU A 49 18.61 14.26 3.11
CA GLU A 49 17.43 14.88 2.50
C GLU A 49 16.14 14.33 3.10
N LEU A 50 16.07 13.02 3.31
CA LEU A 50 14.95 12.38 3.99
C LEU A 50 14.81 12.82 5.44
N GLU A 51 15.91 12.98 6.17
CA GLU A 51 15.92 13.49 7.54
C GLU A 51 15.44 14.96 7.61
N LYS A 52 15.70 15.79 6.61
CA LYS A 52 15.16 17.16 6.51
C LYS A 52 13.63 17.18 6.32
N LEU A 53 13.06 16.12 5.77
CA LEU A 53 11.61 15.98 5.65
C LEU A 53 10.90 15.57 6.95
N ARG A 54 11.64 15.30 8.02
CA ARG A 54 11.11 14.81 9.29
C ARG A 54 9.99 15.69 9.84
N GLY A 55 8.80 15.10 9.98
CA GLY A 55 7.61 15.75 10.53
C GLY A 55 6.92 16.76 9.61
N THR A 56 7.50 17.05 8.45
CA THR A 56 6.91 17.99 7.47
C THR A 56 5.95 17.33 6.50
N VAL A 57 6.12 16.02 6.26
CA VAL A 57 5.29 15.23 5.34
C VAL A 57 3.95 14.92 6.01
N GLU A 58 2.85 15.29 5.36
CA GLU A 58 1.51 15.03 5.87
C GLU A 58 1.16 13.53 5.84
N LEU A 59 1.34 12.90 4.68
CA LEU A 59 0.92 11.51 4.45
C LEU A 59 1.95 10.74 3.64
N VAL A 60 2.29 9.55 4.09
CA VAL A 60 2.97 8.53 3.29
C VAL A 60 1.98 7.41 2.98
N VAL A 61 1.80 7.13 1.69
CA VAL A 61 1.03 5.99 1.21
C VAL A 61 2.01 4.90 0.79
N GLY A 62 1.87 3.70 1.32
CA GLY A 62 2.76 2.59 1.04
C GLY A 62 2.03 1.27 0.82
N GLY A 63 2.44 0.56 -0.22
CA GLY A 63 2.00 -0.81 -0.52
C GLY A 63 3.21 -1.64 -0.94
N PRO A 64 4.21 -1.86 -0.04
CA PRO A 64 5.39 -2.62 -0.42
C PRO A 64 5.01 -4.01 -0.91
N PRO A 65 5.61 -4.50 -2.01
CA PRO A 65 5.18 -5.72 -2.66
C PRO A 65 5.23 -6.92 -1.72
N CYS A 66 4.14 -7.67 -1.76
CA CYS A 66 3.93 -8.87 -0.94
C CYS A 66 4.59 -10.13 -1.53
N GLN A 67 5.60 -10.00 -2.40
CA GLN A 67 6.25 -11.15 -3.00
C GLN A 67 6.68 -12.14 -1.93
N GLY A 68 5.93 -13.27 -1.85
CA GLY A 68 6.06 -14.34 -0.86
C GLY A 68 5.10 -14.30 0.33
N PHE A 69 4.19 -13.31 0.46
CA PHE A 69 3.02 -13.41 1.36
C PHE A 69 1.80 -14.01 0.64
N SER A 70 1.82 -14.01 -0.70
CA SER A 70 0.77 -14.64 -1.50
C SER A 70 0.65 -16.12 -1.18
N MET A 71 -0.58 -16.61 -1.04
CA MET A 71 -0.90 -18.03 -0.84
C MET A 71 -0.40 -18.92 -1.99
N ALA A 72 -0.24 -18.34 -3.20
CA ALA A 72 0.21 -19.04 -4.41
C ALA A 72 1.75 -19.12 -4.58
N GLY A 73 2.54 -18.43 -3.74
CA GLY A 73 4.01 -18.42 -3.86
C GLY A 73 4.70 -19.44 -2.94
N LYS A 74 5.84 -19.99 -3.36
CA LYS A 74 6.70 -20.80 -2.50
C LYS A 74 7.15 -19.95 -1.30
N ARG A 75 6.55 -20.18 -0.13
CA ARG A 75 6.81 -19.48 1.13
C ARG A 75 8.20 -19.82 1.69
N LYS A 76 9.26 -19.47 0.98
CA LYS A 76 10.63 -19.54 1.54
C LYS A 76 10.88 -18.29 2.37
N GLY A 77 10.93 -18.46 3.69
CA GLY A 77 10.99 -17.39 4.69
C GLY A 77 12.33 -16.66 4.81
N THR A 78 13.12 -16.54 3.75
CA THR A 78 14.45 -15.96 3.78
C THR A 78 14.52 -14.63 3.01
N ASP A 79 14.95 -13.62 3.74
CA ASP A 79 15.66 -12.40 3.35
C ASP A 79 14.97 -11.27 2.57
N ILE A 80 14.46 -11.44 1.37
CA ILE A 80 13.97 -10.32 0.53
C ILE A 80 12.77 -9.61 1.18
N ARG A 81 11.90 -10.33 1.85
CA ARG A 81 10.70 -9.80 2.53
C ARG A 81 11.03 -8.95 3.75
N ASN A 82 12.05 -9.42 4.50
CA ASN A 82 12.56 -8.68 5.65
C ASN A 82 13.20 -7.35 5.21
N ARG A 83 13.85 -7.33 4.05
CA ARG A 83 14.51 -6.12 3.52
C ARG A 83 13.51 -5.02 3.22
N LEU A 84 12.45 -5.29 2.45
CA LEU A 84 11.45 -4.27 2.10
C LEU A 84 10.66 -3.79 3.32
N TYR A 85 10.28 -4.69 4.21
CA TYR A 85 9.66 -4.33 5.47
C TYR A 85 10.58 -3.42 6.32
N ASN A 86 11.85 -3.81 6.48
CA ASN A 86 12.83 -3.05 7.25
C ASN A 86 13.11 -1.70 6.60
N ALA A 87 13.24 -1.64 5.26
CA ALA A 87 13.42 -0.40 4.52
C ALA A 87 12.21 0.53 4.69
N TYR A 88 10.98 0.01 4.63
CA TYR A 88 9.78 0.81 4.89
C TYR A 88 9.79 1.41 6.31
N ILE A 89 10.12 0.62 7.33
CA ILE A 89 10.22 1.11 8.71
C ILE A 89 11.35 2.13 8.86
N GLU A 90 12.50 1.90 8.24
CA GLU A 90 13.61 2.86 8.28
C GLU A 90 13.24 4.18 7.59
N PHE A 91 12.59 4.12 6.43
CA PHE A 91 12.04 5.30 5.76
C PHE A 91 11.07 6.08 6.67
N VAL A 92 10.14 5.39 7.31
CA VAL A 92 9.19 6.02 8.27
C VAL A 92 9.92 6.63 9.45
N LYS A 93 11.00 6.01 9.95
CA LYS A 93 11.84 6.55 11.02
C LYS A 93 12.55 7.85 10.63
N LEU A 94 13.03 7.94 9.39
CA LEU A 94 13.71 9.13 8.87
C LEU A 94 12.73 10.27 8.70
N VAL A 95 11.67 10.03 7.94
CA VAL A 95 10.71 11.06 7.50
C VAL A 95 9.70 11.42 8.59
N GLN A 96 9.32 10.48 9.46
CA GLN A 96 8.32 10.66 10.52
C GLN A 96 7.07 11.42 10.03
N PRO A 97 6.37 10.95 8.98
CA PRO A 97 5.20 11.64 8.46
C PRO A 97 4.11 11.77 9.52
N LYS A 98 3.19 12.73 9.36
CA LYS A 98 2.06 12.88 10.30
C LYS A 98 1.08 11.72 10.22
N MET A 99 0.87 11.21 9.01
CA MET A 99 -0.04 10.08 8.75
C MET A 99 0.61 9.04 7.85
N LEU A 100 0.14 7.80 7.99
CA LEU A 100 0.53 6.66 7.16
C LEU A 100 -0.72 5.93 6.70
N PHE A 101 -0.79 5.64 5.42
CA PHE A 101 -1.75 4.70 4.84
C PHE A 101 -0.97 3.54 4.23
N PHE A 102 -1.24 2.33 4.70
CA PHE A 102 -0.53 1.13 4.27
C PHE A 102 -1.51 0.09 3.79
N GLU A 103 -1.27 -0.44 2.60
CA GLU A 103 -2.07 -1.51 1.98
C GLU A 103 -1.23 -2.76 1.80
N ASN A 104 -1.84 -3.93 2.03
CA ASN A 104 -1.24 -5.21 1.66
C ASN A 104 -2.31 -6.30 1.47
N VAL A 105 -1.87 -7.47 1.03
CA VAL A 105 -2.74 -8.64 0.88
C VAL A 105 -3.05 -9.30 2.22
N HIS A 106 -4.13 -10.09 2.28
CA HIS A 106 -4.50 -10.87 3.46
C HIS A 106 -3.33 -11.71 4.03
N GLY A 107 -2.48 -12.29 3.16
CA GLY A 107 -1.32 -13.07 3.61
C GLY A 107 -0.33 -12.33 4.52
N PHE A 108 -0.38 -10.99 4.55
CA PHE A 108 0.43 -10.15 5.46
C PHE A 108 0.00 -10.31 6.93
N THR A 109 -1.26 -10.68 7.19
CA THR A 109 -1.82 -10.94 8.52
C THR A 109 -1.63 -12.37 8.98
N VAL A 110 -1.14 -13.26 8.11
CA VAL A 110 -1.00 -14.69 8.41
C VAL A 110 0.41 -15.00 8.91
N ALA A 111 0.49 -15.68 10.05
CA ALA A 111 1.76 -16.12 10.61
C ALA A 111 2.43 -17.20 9.76
N PHE A 112 3.76 -17.10 9.62
CA PHE A 112 4.55 -18.15 8.95
C PHE A 112 4.79 -19.31 9.90
N LYS A 113 4.62 -20.53 9.37
CA LYS A 113 5.09 -21.72 10.06
C LYS A 113 6.59 -21.91 9.80
N ARG A 114 7.37 -22.10 10.85
CA ARG A 114 8.79 -22.44 10.78
C ARG A 114 9.01 -23.82 11.39
N LYS A 115 9.87 -24.62 10.79
CA LYS A 115 10.37 -25.83 11.45
C LYS A 115 11.64 -25.47 12.21
N TYR A 116 11.65 -25.71 13.51
CA TYR A 116 12.83 -25.57 14.36
C TYR A 116 12.99 -26.84 15.20
N LYS A 117 14.12 -27.51 15.08
CA LYS A 117 14.41 -28.80 15.76
C LYS A 117 13.26 -29.82 15.59
N GLY A 118 12.74 -29.96 14.36
CA GLY A 118 11.67 -30.92 14.03
C GLY A 118 10.25 -30.51 14.45
N LYS A 119 10.09 -29.42 15.20
CA LYS A 119 8.76 -28.90 15.63
C LYS A 119 8.31 -27.72 14.76
N GLU A 120 7.01 -27.69 14.42
CA GLU A 120 6.41 -26.50 13.81
C GLU A 120 6.25 -25.40 14.85
N ILE A 121 6.84 -24.24 14.56
CA ILE A 121 6.68 -23.03 15.37
C ILE A 121 5.93 -22.00 14.53
N LYS A 122 4.85 -21.44 15.08
CA LYS A 122 4.10 -20.33 14.48
C LYS A 122 4.88 -19.04 14.69
N GLY A 123 5.27 -18.37 13.60
CA GLY A 123 5.92 -17.07 13.66
C GLY A 123 4.93 -15.93 13.94
N ILE A 124 5.45 -14.72 14.13
CA ILE A 124 4.64 -13.51 14.30
C ILE A 124 4.30 -12.98 12.90
N PRO A 125 3.01 -12.66 12.60
CA PRO A 125 2.61 -11.99 11.36
C PRO A 125 3.38 -10.69 11.13
N TYR A 126 3.61 -10.35 9.86
CA TYR A 126 4.27 -9.07 9.55
C TYR A 126 3.40 -7.86 9.89
N SER A 127 2.08 -7.99 9.82
CA SER A 127 1.14 -6.96 10.29
C SER A 127 1.36 -6.62 11.77
N GLU A 128 1.52 -7.61 12.63
CA GLU A 128 1.78 -7.37 14.07
C GLU A 128 3.15 -6.71 14.28
N LYS A 129 4.18 -7.11 13.51
CA LYS A 129 5.50 -6.47 13.56
C LYS A 129 5.43 -5.01 13.15
N LEU A 130 4.68 -4.71 12.06
CA LEU A 130 4.48 -3.35 11.57
C LEU A 130 3.77 -2.49 12.62
N ILE A 131 2.66 -2.97 13.14
CA ILE A 131 1.89 -2.27 14.18
C ILE A 131 2.77 -1.96 15.40
N LYS A 132 3.53 -2.96 15.86
CA LYS A 132 4.44 -2.78 17.01
C LYS A 132 5.54 -1.76 16.72
N ALA A 133 6.10 -1.76 15.51
CA ALA A 133 7.13 -0.81 15.10
C ALA A 133 6.58 0.62 15.03
N LEU A 134 5.39 0.82 14.41
CA LEU A 134 4.76 2.12 14.30
C LEU A 134 4.35 2.68 15.67
N LYS A 135 3.80 1.84 16.56
CA LYS A 135 3.50 2.25 17.95
C LYS A 135 4.74 2.70 18.71
N LYS A 136 5.89 2.01 18.52
CA LYS A 136 7.17 2.44 19.10
C LYS A 136 7.67 3.78 18.56
N LEU A 137 7.28 4.15 17.33
CA LEU A 137 7.57 5.44 16.73
C LEU A 137 6.58 6.54 17.12
N GLY A 138 5.64 6.27 18.03
CA GLY A 138 4.67 7.24 18.56
C GLY A 138 3.42 7.42 17.70
N TYR A 139 3.09 6.45 16.83
CA TYR A 139 1.84 6.48 16.08
C TYR A 139 0.71 5.79 16.86
N ASP A 140 -0.48 6.37 16.82
CA ASP A 140 -1.72 5.62 17.03
C ASP A 140 -2.04 4.86 15.74
N VAL A 141 -2.45 3.58 15.86
CA VAL A 141 -2.56 2.66 14.73
C VAL A 141 -3.89 1.92 14.78
N ALA A 142 -4.65 2.01 13.70
CA ALA A 142 -5.82 1.19 13.44
C ALA A 142 -5.66 0.41 12.13
N PHE A 143 -6.34 -0.71 12.00
CA PHE A 143 -6.34 -1.51 10.78
C PHE A 143 -7.65 -2.28 10.63
N LYS A 144 -7.99 -2.59 9.39
CA LYS A 144 -9.10 -3.48 9.01
C LYS A 144 -8.71 -4.34 7.81
N GLU A 145 -9.32 -5.52 7.70
CA GLU A 145 -9.38 -6.23 6.43
C GLU A 145 -10.67 -5.81 5.72
N LEU A 146 -10.51 -5.19 4.55
CA LEU A 146 -11.61 -4.71 3.73
C LEU A 146 -11.81 -5.66 2.54
N ILE A 147 -13.06 -5.88 2.17
CA ILE A 147 -13.43 -6.60 0.95
C ILE A 147 -13.78 -5.56 -0.10
N MET A 148 -13.05 -5.53 -1.20
CA MET A 148 -13.15 -4.45 -2.19
C MET A 148 -14.53 -4.39 -2.86
N SER A 149 -15.22 -5.54 -3.00
CA SER A 149 -16.60 -5.55 -3.49
C SER A 149 -17.59 -4.77 -2.63
N ASP A 150 -17.30 -4.61 -1.34
CA ASP A 150 -18.14 -3.79 -0.44
C ASP A 150 -17.96 -2.28 -0.68
N TYR A 151 -17.04 -1.90 -1.56
CA TYR A 151 -16.73 -0.51 -1.93
C TYR A 151 -16.91 -0.26 -3.43
N GLY A 152 -17.74 -1.08 -4.11
CA GLY A 152 -18.10 -0.90 -5.52
C GLY A 152 -17.09 -1.42 -6.54
N VAL A 153 -16.05 -2.11 -6.10
CA VAL A 153 -15.10 -2.77 -7.02
C VAL A 153 -15.69 -4.14 -7.43
N PRO A 154 -15.82 -4.47 -8.72
CA PRO A 154 -16.38 -5.74 -9.18
C PRO A 154 -15.39 -6.92 -8.97
N GLN A 155 -14.82 -7.00 -7.79
CA GLN A 155 -13.85 -8.03 -7.42
C GLN A 155 -13.95 -8.36 -5.93
N ASN A 156 -14.18 -9.62 -5.61
CA ASN A 156 -14.15 -10.12 -4.23
C ASN A 156 -12.70 -10.27 -3.74
N ARG A 157 -12.05 -9.16 -3.43
CA ARG A 157 -10.63 -9.07 -3.07
C ARG A 157 -10.43 -8.53 -1.67
N LYS A 158 -9.88 -9.33 -0.78
CA LYS A 158 -9.52 -8.90 0.59
C LYS A 158 -8.22 -8.13 0.62
N ARG A 159 -8.21 -7.02 1.37
CA ARG A 159 -7.03 -6.19 1.59
C ARG A 159 -6.87 -5.82 3.05
N PHE A 160 -5.65 -5.98 3.55
CA PHE A 160 -5.26 -5.42 4.83
C PHE A 160 -4.97 -3.93 4.61
N ILE A 161 -5.74 -3.10 5.29
CA ILE A 161 -5.57 -1.66 5.29
C ILE A 161 -5.20 -1.23 6.71
N LEU A 162 -4.10 -0.47 6.81
CA LEU A 162 -3.66 0.12 8.07
C LEU A 162 -3.58 1.63 7.89
N PHE A 163 -4.13 2.34 8.86
CA PHE A 163 -3.96 3.79 9.01
C PHE A 163 -3.24 4.06 10.32
N ALA A 164 -2.26 4.94 10.29
CA ALA A 164 -1.54 5.38 11.47
C ALA A 164 -1.40 6.89 11.48
N ILE A 165 -1.50 7.51 12.65
CA ILE A 165 -1.45 8.96 12.81
C ILE A 165 -0.66 9.33 14.07
N ARG A 166 0.10 10.43 13.99
CA ARG A 166 0.69 11.08 15.17
C ARG A 166 -0.27 12.15 15.68
N ASN A 167 -0.44 12.22 16.98
CA ASN A 167 -1.30 13.23 17.62
C ASN A 167 -2.77 13.17 17.14
N GLY A 168 -3.33 11.97 17.03
CA GLY A 168 -4.73 11.77 16.63
C GLY A 168 -5.21 10.37 16.98
N ASN A 169 -6.43 10.05 16.56
CA ASN A 169 -7.07 8.75 16.73
C ASN A 169 -7.21 8.05 15.37
N ALA A 170 -6.45 7.00 15.14
CA ALA A 170 -6.45 6.26 13.88
C ALA A 170 -7.78 5.55 13.60
N LYS A 171 -8.60 5.25 14.60
CA LYS A 171 -9.90 4.62 14.43
C LYS A 171 -10.89 5.51 13.69
N ASP A 172 -10.77 6.83 13.85
CA ASP A 172 -11.64 7.82 13.20
C ASP A 172 -11.61 7.68 11.67
N PHE A 173 -10.48 7.26 11.10
CA PHE A 173 -10.37 6.98 9.67
C PHE A 173 -11.38 5.91 9.22
N PHE A 174 -11.43 4.77 9.93
CA PHE A 174 -12.33 3.68 9.57
C PHE A 174 -13.79 3.97 9.91
N GLU A 175 -14.05 4.73 10.96
CA GLU A 175 -15.40 5.17 11.30
C GLU A 175 -15.96 6.10 10.24
N ARG A 176 -15.16 7.07 9.76
CA ARG A 176 -15.52 7.96 8.66
C ARG A 176 -15.67 7.22 7.34
N LEU A 177 -14.81 6.24 7.06
CA LEU A 177 -14.89 5.40 5.87
C LEU A 177 -16.25 4.67 5.81
N GLU A 178 -16.65 4.03 6.89
CA GLU A 178 -17.94 3.31 6.97
C GLU A 178 -19.12 4.28 6.89
N LYS A 179 -19.08 5.37 7.65
CA LYS A 179 -20.14 6.38 7.66
C LYS A 179 -20.41 7.00 6.30
N ASN A 180 -19.35 7.22 5.51
CA ASN A 180 -19.47 7.89 4.20
C ASN A 180 -19.61 6.92 3.03
N LYS A 181 -19.49 5.61 3.26
CA LYS A 181 -19.50 4.58 2.23
C LYS A 181 -20.69 4.65 1.29
N GLU A 182 -21.90 4.68 1.84
CA GLU A 182 -23.14 4.72 1.04
C GLU A 182 -23.23 5.98 0.17
N ASN A 183 -22.90 7.15 0.74
CA ASN A 183 -22.87 8.40 0.00
C ASN A 183 -21.83 8.37 -1.12
N PHE A 184 -20.64 7.82 -0.87
CA PHE A 184 -19.60 7.67 -1.86
C PHE A 184 -20.05 6.77 -3.02
N LEU A 185 -20.60 5.61 -2.71
CA LEU A 185 -21.11 4.67 -3.73
C LEU A 185 -22.19 5.33 -4.60
N LYS A 186 -23.14 6.03 -3.98
CA LYS A 186 -24.18 6.76 -4.69
C LYS A 186 -23.62 7.87 -5.59
N GLN A 187 -22.69 8.69 -5.09
CA GLN A 187 -22.07 9.77 -5.85
C GLN A 187 -21.24 9.29 -7.05
N LYS A 188 -20.68 8.08 -6.94
CA LYS A 188 -19.86 7.45 -7.99
C LYS A 188 -20.64 6.47 -8.86
N GLU A 189 -21.96 6.38 -8.65
CA GLU A 189 -22.84 5.43 -9.36
C GLU A 189 -22.33 3.98 -9.30
N LEU A 190 -21.72 3.63 -8.17
CA LEU A 190 -21.17 2.31 -7.93
C LEU A 190 -22.20 1.43 -7.22
N TYR A 191 -22.32 0.19 -7.67
CA TYR A 191 -23.22 -0.80 -7.10
C TYR A 191 -22.47 -1.82 -6.27
N LEU A 192 -23.11 -2.31 -5.21
CA LEU A 192 -22.60 -3.44 -4.43
C LEU A 192 -22.86 -4.76 -5.17
N LYS A 193 -21.88 -5.66 -5.12
CA LYS A 193 -22.01 -7.03 -5.67
C LYS A 193 -22.34 -7.07 -7.15
N VAL A 194 -21.67 -6.25 -7.93
CA VAL A 194 -21.70 -6.32 -9.40
C VAL A 194 -21.22 -7.70 -9.84
N ASN A 195 -22.01 -8.40 -10.65
CA ASN A 195 -21.60 -9.69 -11.22
C ASN A 195 -20.71 -9.49 -12.46
N VAL A 196 -20.11 -10.58 -12.93
CA VAL A 196 -19.16 -10.51 -14.07
C VAL A 196 -19.84 -9.99 -15.33
N SER A 197 -21.06 -10.42 -15.60
CA SER A 197 -21.83 -9.97 -16.78
C SER A 197 -22.12 -8.46 -16.74
N GLU A 198 -22.45 -7.92 -15.57
CA GLU A 198 -22.65 -6.48 -15.39
C GLU A 198 -21.34 -5.69 -15.51
N ALA A 199 -20.22 -6.27 -15.10
CA ALA A 199 -18.93 -5.57 -15.10
C ALA A 199 -18.22 -5.52 -16.45
N ILE A 200 -18.38 -6.57 -17.29
CA ILE A 200 -17.66 -6.73 -18.55
C ILE A 200 -18.57 -7.27 -19.67
N GLY A 201 -19.89 -7.20 -19.54
CA GLY A 201 -20.82 -7.72 -20.55
C GLY A 201 -20.74 -7.00 -21.90
N ASP A 202 -20.27 -5.75 -21.89
CA ASP A 202 -19.99 -4.96 -23.08
C ASP A 202 -18.82 -5.52 -23.95
N LEU A 203 -18.01 -6.40 -23.37
CA LEU A 203 -16.94 -7.12 -24.10
C LEU A 203 -17.40 -8.41 -24.79
N LEU A 204 -18.68 -8.76 -24.73
CA LEU A 204 -19.22 -9.89 -25.47
C LEU A 204 -19.20 -9.59 -26.99
N GLN A 205 -18.92 -10.60 -27.79
CA GLN A 205 -18.82 -10.45 -29.26
C GLN A 205 -20.07 -9.84 -29.93
N GLU A 206 -21.24 -10.03 -29.33
CA GLU A 206 -22.51 -9.46 -29.79
C GLU A 206 -22.57 -7.93 -29.75
N TYR A 207 -21.69 -7.28 -28.97
CA TYR A 207 -21.59 -5.81 -28.88
C TYR A 207 -20.53 -5.20 -29.78
N GLY A 208 -19.83 -6.03 -30.58
CA GLY A 208 -18.79 -5.60 -31.51
C GLY A 208 -17.45 -5.27 -30.84
N GLU A 209 -16.46 -4.88 -31.64
CA GLU A 209 -15.16 -4.44 -31.14
C GLU A 209 -15.29 -3.08 -30.45
N VAL A 210 -14.96 -3.00 -29.18
CA VAL A 210 -14.81 -1.72 -28.47
C VAL A 210 -13.51 -1.09 -28.98
N GLN A 211 -13.64 -0.05 -29.81
CA GLN A 211 -12.48 0.77 -30.17
C GLN A 211 -11.97 1.46 -28.92
N SER A 212 -10.74 1.16 -28.51
CA SER A 212 -10.04 1.88 -27.45
C SER A 212 -9.84 3.33 -27.89
N GLN A 213 -10.52 4.24 -27.24
CA GLN A 213 -10.25 5.67 -27.33
C GLN A 213 -9.01 6.06 -26.55
#